data_fda9be5e770a5dd15d4d7330edcf7350
#
_entry.id   fda9be5e770a5dd15d4d7330edcf7350
#
_cell.length_a   1.000
_cell.length_b   1.000
_cell.length_c   1.000
_cell.angle_alpha   90.00
_cell.angle_beta   90.00
_cell.angle_gamma   90.00
#
_symmetry.space_group_name_H-M   'P 1'
#
loop_
_entity.id
_entity.type
_entity.pdbx_description
1 polymer ?
#
loop_
_entity_poly.entity_id
_entity_poly.type
_entity_poly.pdbx_seq_one_letter_code
_entity_poly.pdbx_strand_id
1 'polypeptide(L)'
;MAGNDCAIIDVGGQDTKVILVEQGMIQDFLMNDKCSAGTGKFLEIMANRLGVTIEELFELASQGNAVSISSLCTVFAESEVISMIGEGRSREDIAAGVVHSVAEKVAQLARRKQLPGTVILTGGLSECPYFAEILSEKLECNVSAMRDGRYAGALGAALLAREKTK
;
A
#
# COMPACT_ATOMS: atom_id res chain seq x y z
N MET A 1 -9.82 -17.01 18.73
CA MET A 1 -9.85 -16.75 17.29
C MET A 1 -10.43 -15.37 17.13
N ALA A 2 -9.70 -14.44 16.49
CA ALA A 2 -10.27 -13.15 16.13
C ALA A 2 -11.56 -13.42 15.34
N GLY A 3 -12.59 -12.61 15.57
CA GLY A 3 -13.86 -12.75 14.87
C GLY A 3 -13.61 -12.86 13.37
N ASN A 4 -14.42 -13.65 12.69
CA ASN A 4 -14.28 -13.95 11.27
C ASN A 4 -14.44 -12.72 10.33
N ASP A 5 -14.56 -11.52 10.92
CA ASP A 5 -14.83 -10.29 10.19
C ASP A 5 -13.56 -9.44 10.13
N CYS A 6 -13.07 -9.19 8.91
CA CYS A 6 -11.91 -8.35 8.68
C CYS A 6 -11.96 -7.68 7.31
N ALA A 7 -11.21 -6.59 7.17
CA ALA A 7 -10.84 -6.07 5.85
C ALA A 7 -9.40 -6.47 5.54
N ILE A 8 -9.16 -6.91 4.32
CA ILE A 8 -7.81 -7.16 3.81
C ILE A 8 -7.51 -6.07 2.79
N ILE A 9 -6.43 -5.34 3.03
CA ILE A 9 -5.87 -4.39 2.07
C ILE A 9 -4.64 -5.06 1.47
N ASP A 10 -4.75 -5.46 0.20
CA ASP A 10 -3.66 -6.09 -0.54
C ASP A 10 -3.03 -5.07 -1.47
N VAL A 11 -1.78 -4.71 -1.21
CA VAL A 11 -1.06 -3.74 -2.06
C VAL A 11 0.02 -4.47 -2.82
N GLY A 12 -0.30 -4.76 -4.07
CA GLY A 12 0.56 -5.45 -5.02
C GLY A 12 1.48 -4.51 -5.79
N GLY A 13 2.26 -5.10 -6.70
CA GLY A 13 3.13 -4.36 -7.61
C GLY A 13 2.35 -3.49 -8.61
N GLN A 14 1.21 -3.95 -9.11
CA GLN A 14 0.45 -3.26 -10.16
C GLN A 14 -1.02 -3.01 -9.81
N ASP A 15 -1.51 -3.58 -8.75
CA ASP A 15 -2.88 -3.44 -8.30
C ASP A 15 -2.97 -3.26 -6.79
N THR A 16 -4.11 -2.77 -6.33
CA THR A 16 -4.46 -2.67 -4.92
C THR A 16 -5.89 -3.12 -4.73
N LYS A 17 -6.10 -4.01 -3.77
CA LYS A 17 -7.41 -4.57 -3.47
C LYS A 17 -7.82 -4.26 -2.03
N VAL A 18 -9.11 -4.03 -1.84
CA VAL A 18 -9.75 -3.99 -0.52
C VAL A 18 -10.82 -5.07 -0.51
N ILE A 19 -10.68 -6.05 0.35
CA ILE A 19 -11.53 -7.24 0.42
C ILE A 19 -12.20 -7.24 1.79
N LEU A 20 -13.53 -7.26 1.82
CA LEU A 20 -14.30 -7.38 3.05
C LEU A 20 -14.66 -8.86 3.27
N VAL A 21 -14.34 -9.35 4.45
CA VAL A 21 -14.62 -10.73 4.88
C VAL A 21 -15.53 -10.68 6.10
N GLU A 22 -16.66 -11.38 6.03
CA GLU A 22 -17.59 -11.59 7.15
C GLU A 22 -17.86 -13.07 7.30
N GLN A 23 -17.77 -13.56 8.51
CA GLN A 23 -17.96 -14.98 8.85
C GLN A 23 -17.09 -15.93 8.00
N GLY A 24 -15.90 -15.47 7.61
CA GLY A 24 -14.95 -16.22 6.78
C GLY A 24 -15.27 -16.25 5.28
N MET A 25 -16.27 -15.50 4.83
CA MET A 25 -16.65 -15.39 3.42
C MET A 25 -16.41 -13.98 2.89
N ILE A 26 -15.98 -13.89 1.62
CA ILE A 26 -15.85 -12.60 0.94
C ILE A 26 -17.24 -12.03 0.70
N GLN A 27 -17.50 -10.86 1.27
CA GLN A 27 -18.77 -10.14 1.08
C GLN A 27 -18.68 -9.10 -0.03
N ASP A 28 -17.53 -8.45 -0.12
CA ASP A 28 -17.36 -7.38 -1.11
C ASP A 28 -15.87 -7.18 -1.41
N PHE A 29 -15.60 -6.58 -2.56
CA PHE A 29 -14.24 -6.27 -2.91
C PHE A 29 -14.16 -5.07 -3.85
N LEU A 30 -13.10 -4.27 -3.68
CA LEU A 30 -12.73 -3.17 -4.56
C LEU A 30 -11.32 -3.40 -5.08
N MET A 31 -11.07 -2.97 -6.31
CA MET A 31 -9.74 -3.06 -6.90
C MET A 31 -9.39 -1.80 -7.67
N ASN A 32 -8.14 -1.38 -7.55
CA ASN A 32 -7.48 -0.46 -8.47
C ASN A 32 -6.45 -1.25 -9.28
N ASP A 33 -6.77 -1.53 -10.52
CA ASP A 33 -5.94 -2.27 -11.50
C ASP A 33 -5.61 -1.45 -12.75
N LYS A 34 -6.10 -0.20 -12.81
CA LYS A 34 -6.00 0.66 -13.99
C LYS A 34 -5.01 1.80 -13.84
N CYS A 35 -4.64 2.14 -12.60
CA CYS A 35 -3.77 3.26 -12.31
C CYS A 35 -2.67 2.80 -11.35
N SER A 36 -1.41 3.01 -11.73
CA SER A 36 -0.26 2.67 -10.89
C SER A 36 -0.16 3.53 -9.62
N ALA A 37 -0.80 4.69 -9.57
CA ALA A 37 -0.92 5.48 -8.35
C ALA A 37 -1.63 4.66 -7.25
N GLY A 38 -0.98 4.54 -6.11
CA GLY A 38 -1.46 3.68 -5.02
C GLY A 38 -1.03 2.22 -5.11
N THR A 39 0.00 1.89 -5.90
CA THR A 39 0.57 0.54 -6.04
C THR A 39 2.08 0.55 -5.86
N GLY A 40 2.69 -0.63 -5.73
CA GLY A 40 4.13 -0.79 -5.67
C GLY A 40 4.86 -0.25 -6.90
N LYS A 41 4.22 -0.27 -8.08
CA LYS A 41 4.83 0.27 -9.32
C LYS A 41 5.08 1.77 -9.26
N PHE A 42 4.21 2.52 -8.59
CA PHE A 42 4.44 3.94 -8.35
C PHE A 42 5.70 4.16 -7.49
N LEU A 43 5.84 3.41 -6.40
CA LEU A 43 7.02 3.48 -5.53
C LEU A 43 8.30 3.12 -6.28
N GLU A 44 8.28 2.07 -7.10
CA GLU A 44 9.41 1.65 -7.92
C GLU A 44 9.86 2.76 -8.89
N ILE A 45 8.90 3.40 -9.58
CA ILE A 45 9.21 4.51 -10.49
C ILE A 45 9.86 5.67 -9.73
N MET A 46 9.31 6.06 -8.58
CA MET A 46 9.83 7.18 -7.79
C MET A 46 11.17 6.86 -7.14
N ALA A 47 11.36 5.64 -6.64
CA ALA A 47 12.65 5.16 -6.13
C ALA A 47 13.74 5.27 -7.20
N ASN A 48 13.44 4.82 -8.43
CA ASN A 48 14.36 4.95 -9.56
C ASN A 48 14.71 6.42 -9.87
N ARG A 49 13.76 7.37 -9.76
CA ARG A 49 14.04 8.80 -9.96
C ARG A 49 14.90 9.39 -8.84
N LEU A 50 14.77 8.88 -7.62
CA LEU A 50 15.63 9.25 -6.50
C LEU A 50 17.00 8.50 -6.53
N GLY A 51 17.17 7.51 -7.42
CA GLY A 51 18.40 6.69 -7.50
C GLY A 51 18.59 5.79 -6.28
N VAL A 52 17.50 5.19 -5.79
CA VAL A 52 17.49 4.32 -4.60
C VAL A 52 16.68 3.04 -4.87
N THR A 53 16.86 2.03 -4.02
CA THR A 53 15.98 0.87 -3.95
C THR A 53 14.65 1.22 -3.25
N ILE A 54 13.68 0.30 -3.31
CA ILE A 54 12.40 0.49 -2.58
C ILE A 54 12.65 0.50 -1.07
N GLU A 55 13.52 -0.35 -0.58
CA GLU A 55 13.89 -0.43 0.83
C GLU A 55 14.51 0.90 1.30
N GLU A 56 15.48 1.43 0.56
CA GLU A 56 16.11 2.73 0.83
C GLU A 56 15.09 3.89 0.73
N LEU A 57 14.10 3.79 -0.17
CA LEU A 57 13.02 4.78 -0.27
C LEU A 57 12.24 4.87 1.04
N PHE A 58 11.90 3.73 1.64
CA PHE A 58 11.19 3.69 2.91
C PHE A 58 12.06 4.16 4.08
N GLU A 59 13.36 3.84 4.08
CA GLU A 59 14.31 4.33 5.07
C GLU A 59 14.41 5.86 5.03
N LEU A 60 14.57 6.46 3.85
CA LEU A 60 14.55 7.91 3.67
C LEU A 60 13.21 8.51 4.10
N ALA A 61 12.10 7.91 3.68
CA ALA A 61 10.77 8.41 4.00
C ALA A 61 10.51 8.49 5.51
N SER A 62 11.03 7.53 6.27
CA SER A 62 10.88 7.50 7.74
C SER A 62 11.63 8.65 8.46
N GLN A 63 12.57 9.30 7.79
CA GLN A 63 13.41 10.37 8.32
C GLN A 63 12.97 11.77 7.83
N GLY A 64 12.09 11.82 6.81
CA GLY A 64 11.67 13.06 6.17
C GLY A 64 10.34 13.61 6.66
N ASN A 65 10.09 14.88 6.31
CA ASN A 65 8.79 15.50 6.45
C ASN A 65 8.08 15.48 5.10
N ALA A 66 6.96 14.81 5.01
CA ALA A 66 6.27 14.57 3.73
C ALA A 66 5.93 15.88 3.00
N VAL A 67 6.54 16.10 1.85
CA VAL A 67 6.12 17.14 0.92
C VAL A 67 4.83 16.74 0.21
N SER A 68 4.00 17.72 -0.13
CA SER A 68 2.78 17.42 -0.88
C SER A 68 3.11 17.06 -2.32
N ILE A 69 2.68 15.89 -2.77
CA ILE A 69 2.67 15.50 -4.18
C ILE A 69 1.24 15.64 -4.66
N SER A 70 1.01 16.65 -5.51
CA SER A 70 -0.33 17.06 -5.93
C SER A 70 -0.91 16.21 -7.05
N SER A 71 -0.05 15.59 -7.85
CA SER A 71 -0.45 14.89 -9.06
C SER A 71 -1.06 13.53 -8.79
N LEU A 72 -2.25 13.32 -9.35
CA LEU A 72 -2.97 12.04 -9.28
C LEU A 72 -2.42 10.99 -10.25
N CYS A 73 -1.79 11.43 -11.32
CA CYS A 73 -1.24 10.57 -12.36
C CYS A 73 0.26 10.40 -12.15
N THR A 74 0.74 9.17 -12.25
CA THR A 74 2.16 8.81 -12.07
C THR A 74 3.10 9.64 -12.95
N VAL A 75 2.71 9.91 -14.21
CA VAL A 75 3.54 10.68 -15.14
C VAL A 75 3.75 12.12 -14.65
N PHE A 76 2.71 12.76 -14.15
CA PHE A 76 2.81 14.11 -13.62
C PHE A 76 3.50 14.15 -12.25
N ALA A 77 3.23 13.17 -11.40
CA ALA A 77 3.93 13.03 -10.12
C ALA A 77 5.44 12.82 -10.32
N GLU A 78 5.83 12.07 -11.34
CA GLU A 78 7.23 11.89 -11.71
C GLU A 78 7.89 13.22 -12.09
N SER A 79 7.22 14.04 -12.90
CA SER A 79 7.72 15.37 -13.26
C SER A 79 7.81 16.31 -12.07
N GLU A 80 6.84 16.23 -11.14
CA GLU A 80 6.83 17.00 -9.89
C GLU A 80 8.02 16.61 -8.99
N VAL A 81 8.27 15.30 -8.83
CA VAL A 81 9.44 14.79 -8.07
C VAL A 81 10.76 15.25 -8.68
N ILE A 82 10.89 15.19 -10.02
CA ILE A 82 12.09 15.68 -10.73
C ILE A 82 12.29 17.19 -10.47
N SER A 83 11.23 17.97 -10.49
CA SER A 83 11.29 19.42 -10.18
C SER A 83 11.76 19.67 -8.76
N MET A 84 11.24 18.93 -7.77
CA MET A 84 11.64 19.04 -6.38
C MET A 84 13.12 18.70 -6.16
N ILE A 85 13.64 17.68 -6.88
CA ILE A 85 15.06 17.36 -6.88
C ILE A 85 15.88 18.54 -7.44
N GLY A 86 15.43 19.13 -8.55
CA GLY A 86 16.08 20.30 -9.18
C GLY A 86 16.05 21.56 -8.29
N GLU A 87 15.05 21.70 -7.46
CA GLU A 87 14.91 22.76 -6.45
C GLU A 87 15.79 22.54 -5.21
N GLY A 88 16.46 21.38 -5.09
CA GLY A 88 17.30 21.05 -3.95
C GLY A 88 16.52 20.65 -2.70
N ARG A 89 15.27 20.16 -2.85
CA ARG A 89 14.53 19.54 -1.73
C ARG A 89 15.26 18.32 -1.23
N SER A 90 15.16 18.07 0.09
CA SER A 90 15.80 16.88 0.66
C SER A 90 15.20 15.60 0.08
N ARG A 91 16.03 14.57 -0.07
CA ARG A 91 15.59 13.27 -0.59
C ARG A 91 14.64 12.58 0.38
N GLU A 92 14.86 12.80 1.67
CA GLU A 92 14.05 12.31 2.77
C GLU A 92 12.61 12.87 2.68
N ASP A 93 12.47 14.18 2.49
CA ASP A 93 11.16 14.82 2.39
C ASP A 93 10.40 14.42 1.12
N ILE A 94 11.12 14.28 0.00
CA ILE A 94 10.53 13.79 -1.25
C ILE A 94 10.08 12.33 -1.09
N ALA A 95 10.93 11.47 -0.51
CA ALA A 95 10.61 10.08 -0.25
C ALA A 95 9.38 9.94 0.67
N ALA A 96 9.33 10.73 1.74
CA ALA A 96 8.16 10.79 2.63
C ALA A 96 6.90 11.19 1.86
N GLY A 97 6.96 12.23 1.02
CA GLY A 97 5.86 12.66 0.16
C GLY A 97 5.36 11.56 -0.78
N VAL A 98 6.30 10.84 -1.41
CA VAL A 98 6.00 9.69 -2.30
C VAL A 98 5.27 8.58 -1.54
N VAL A 99 5.78 8.13 -0.41
CA VAL A 99 5.18 7.04 0.39
C VAL A 99 3.81 7.46 0.92
N HIS A 100 3.68 8.67 1.46
CA HIS A 100 2.42 9.21 1.96
C HIS A 100 1.37 9.36 0.84
N SER A 101 1.77 9.69 -0.39
CA SER A 101 0.83 9.78 -1.53
C SER A 101 0.25 8.42 -1.89
N VAL A 102 1.05 7.35 -1.86
CA VAL A 102 0.56 5.98 -2.08
C VAL A 102 -0.38 5.55 -0.96
N ALA A 103 0.00 5.77 0.29
CA ALA A 103 -0.85 5.44 1.43
C ALA A 103 -2.20 6.20 1.39
N GLU A 104 -2.21 7.46 0.95
CA GLU A 104 -3.44 8.23 0.76
C GLU A 104 -4.34 7.61 -0.32
N LYS A 105 -3.77 7.16 -1.44
CA LYS A 105 -4.55 6.49 -2.51
C LYS A 105 -5.15 5.17 -2.02
N VAL A 106 -4.38 4.39 -1.28
CA VAL A 106 -4.86 3.15 -0.67
C VAL A 106 -5.97 3.44 0.33
N ALA A 107 -5.79 4.44 1.20
CA ALA A 107 -6.80 4.85 2.16
C ALA A 107 -8.09 5.36 1.47
N GLN A 108 -7.98 6.16 0.41
CA GLN A 108 -9.14 6.62 -0.38
C GLN A 108 -9.92 5.45 -0.99
N LEU A 109 -9.23 4.41 -1.47
CA LEU A 109 -9.90 3.20 -1.95
C LEU A 109 -10.62 2.48 -0.81
N ALA A 110 -9.95 2.32 0.34
CA ALA A 110 -10.48 1.60 1.50
C ALA A 110 -11.69 2.32 2.12
N ARG A 111 -11.65 3.65 2.24
CA ARG A 111 -12.76 4.49 2.77
C ARG A 111 -14.04 4.44 1.94
N ARG A 112 -13.99 3.89 0.72
CA ARG A 112 -15.21 3.66 -0.08
C ARG A 112 -16.10 2.56 0.51
N LYS A 113 -15.60 1.85 1.51
CA LYS A 113 -16.32 0.83 2.27
C LYS A 113 -16.24 1.12 3.76
N GLN A 114 -17.25 0.65 4.49
CA GLN A 114 -17.17 0.65 5.94
C GLN A 114 -16.24 -0.49 6.37
N LEU A 115 -15.09 -0.12 6.93
CA LEU A 115 -14.13 -1.11 7.39
C LEU A 115 -14.55 -1.70 8.73
N PRO A 116 -14.42 -3.02 8.94
CA PRO A 116 -14.55 -3.65 10.25
C PRO A 116 -13.38 -3.26 11.15
N GLY A 117 -13.48 -3.55 12.45
CA GLY A 117 -12.45 -3.20 13.44
C GLY A 117 -11.09 -3.86 13.24
N THR A 118 -11.02 -4.93 12.41
CA THR A 118 -9.77 -5.62 12.08
C THR A 118 -9.41 -5.35 10.63
N VAL A 119 -8.27 -4.70 10.41
CA VAL A 119 -7.73 -4.43 9.06
C VAL A 119 -6.35 -5.08 8.93
N ILE A 120 -6.17 -5.89 7.89
CA ILE A 120 -4.96 -6.65 7.63
C ILE A 120 -4.34 -6.16 6.33
N LEU A 121 -3.06 -5.80 6.37
CA LEU A 121 -2.26 -5.43 5.19
C LEU A 121 -1.57 -6.68 4.63
N THR A 122 -1.74 -6.94 3.33
CA THR A 122 -1.07 -7.98 2.56
C THR A 122 -0.41 -7.41 1.29
N GLY A 123 0.18 -8.25 0.47
CA GLY A 123 0.94 -7.82 -0.70
C GLY A 123 2.37 -7.41 -0.34
N GLY A 124 3.11 -6.90 -1.32
CA GLY A 124 4.52 -6.53 -1.12
C GLY A 124 4.76 -5.48 -0.05
N LEU A 125 3.82 -4.53 0.12
CA LEU A 125 3.96 -3.46 1.11
C LEU A 125 3.68 -3.90 2.56
N SER A 126 3.19 -5.12 2.78
CA SER A 126 3.09 -5.68 4.14
C SER A 126 4.46 -5.94 4.79
N GLU A 127 5.53 -5.97 4.00
CA GLU A 127 6.90 -6.14 4.51
C GLU A 127 7.50 -4.83 5.07
N CYS A 128 6.81 -3.70 4.90
CA CYS A 128 7.24 -2.41 5.40
C CYS A 128 6.38 -1.95 6.60
N PRO A 129 6.88 -2.05 7.86
CA PRO A 129 6.13 -1.61 9.04
C PRO A 129 5.72 -0.14 8.97
N TYR A 130 6.61 0.73 8.49
CA TYR A 130 6.35 2.16 8.35
C TYR A 130 5.14 2.45 7.44
N PHE A 131 4.93 1.65 6.38
CA PHE A 131 3.74 1.82 5.53
C PHE A 131 2.44 1.46 6.27
N ALA A 132 2.48 0.41 7.11
CA ALA A 132 1.33 0.01 7.91
C ALA A 132 0.98 1.08 8.97
N GLU A 133 1.99 1.74 9.56
CA GLU A 133 1.82 2.86 10.49
C GLU A 133 1.13 4.04 9.81
N ILE A 134 1.65 4.51 8.67
CA ILE A 134 1.04 5.61 7.89
C ILE A 134 -0.40 5.27 7.48
N LEU A 135 -0.63 4.04 7.05
CA LEU A 135 -1.96 3.61 6.63
C LEU A 135 -2.93 3.56 7.82
N SER A 136 -2.44 3.16 9.01
CA SER A 136 -3.22 3.18 10.25
C SER A 136 -3.63 4.61 10.63
N GLU A 137 -2.71 5.56 10.55
CA GLU A 137 -2.99 6.99 10.78
C GLU A 137 -4.04 7.51 9.81
N LYS A 138 -3.86 7.23 8.52
CA LYS A 138 -4.79 7.70 7.50
C LYS A 138 -6.17 7.08 7.59
N LEU A 139 -6.29 5.85 8.02
CA LEU A 139 -7.58 5.15 8.17
C LEU A 139 -8.20 5.34 9.56
N GLU A 140 -7.48 5.98 10.49
CA GLU A 140 -7.89 6.16 11.89
C GLU A 140 -8.25 4.83 12.58
N CYS A 141 -7.57 3.76 12.18
CA CYS A 141 -7.76 2.43 12.73
C CYS A 141 -6.45 1.64 12.72
N ASN A 142 -6.38 0.56 13.50
CA ASN A 142 -5.19 -0.28 13.53
C ASN A 142 -5.12 -1.17 12.28
N VAL A 143 -4.08 -0.98 11.47
CA VAL A 143 -3.75 -1.81 10.31
C VAL A 143 -2.60 -2.74 10.69
N SER A 144 -2.84 -4.04 10.71
CA SER A 144 -1.82 -5.03 11.04
C SER A 144 -1.22 -5.63 9.79
N ALA A 145 0.09 -5.52 9.62
CA ALA A 145 0.79 -6.19 8.53
C ALA A 145 0.82 -7.70 8.76
N MET A 146 0.40 -8.46 7.75
CA MET A 146 0.48 -9.92 7.79
C MET A 146 1.93 -10.37 7.58
N ARG A 147 2.44 -11.21 8.48
CA ARG A 147 3.74 -11.86 8.27
C ARG A 147 3.71 -12.68 6.98
N ASP A 148 4.72 -12.54 6.13
CA ASP A 148 4.79 -13.17 4.81
C ASP A 148 3.58 -12.81 3.90
N GLY A 149 2.96 -11.65 4.13
CA GLY A 149 1.73 -11.19 3.45
C GLY A 149 1.89 -11.05 1.94
N ARG A 150 3.12 -10.89 1.43
CA ARG A 150 3.40 -10.92 -0.01
C ARG A 150 3.03 -12.23 -0.69
N TYR A 151 2.97 -13.32 0.08
CA TYR A 151 2.62 -14.66 -0.40
C TYR A 151 1.17 -15.06 -0.06
N ALA A 152 0.37 -14.17 0.54
CA ALA A 152 -0.98 -14.48 1.00
C ALA A 152 -1.86 -15.11 -0.09
N GLY A 153 -1.82 -14.56 -1.31
CA GLY A 153 -2.56 -15.12 -2.46
C GLY A 153 -2.09 -16.52 -2.85
N ALA A 154 -0.78 -16.76 -2.90
CA ALA A 154 -0.21 -18.06 -3.24
C ALA A 154 -0.54 -19.11 -2.16
N LEU A 155 -0.44 -18.74 -0.89
CA LEU A 155 -0.80 -19.60 0.24
C LEU A 155 -2.28 -19.96 0.21
N GLY A 156 -3.16 -18.98 -0.03
CA GLY A 156 -4.59 -19.21 -0.17
C GLY A 156 -4.93 -20.15 -1.31
N ALA A 157 -4.32 -19.97 -2.49
CA ALA A 157 -4.50 -20.84 -3.64
C ALA A 157 -4.03 -22.27 -3.36
N ALA A 158 -2.89 -22.47 -2.69
CA ALA A 158 -2.41 -23.79 -2.31
C ALA A 158 -3.32 -24.50 -1.30
N LEU A 159 -3.88 -23.77 -0.34
CA LEU A 159 -4.83 -24.31 0.63
C LEU A 159 -6.13 -24.77 -0.07
N LEU A 160 -6.70 -23.95 -0.95
CA LEU A 160 -7.88 -24.27 -1.72
C LEU A 160 -7.68 -25.49 -2.66
N ALA A 161 -6.51 -25.59 -3.29
CA ALA A 161 -6.16 -26.74 -4.11
C ALA A 161 -6.14 -28.04 -3.30
N ARG A 162 -5.55 -28.00 -2.09
CA ARG A 162 -5.49 -29.14 -1.18
C ARG A 162 -6.87 -29.61 -0.70
N GLU A 163 -7.80 -28.68 -0.48
CA GLU A 163 -9.17 -29.03 -0.09
C GLU A 163 -9.96 -29.70 -1.19
N LYS A 164 -9.74 -29.29 -2.44
CA LYS A 164 -10.41 -29.88 -3.63
C LYS A 164 -9.88 -31.26 -4.03
N THR A 165 -8.72 -31.65 -3.52
CA THR A 165 -8.10 -32.95 -3.82
C THR A 165 -8.38 -34.02 -2.74
N LYS A 166 -9.12 -33.68 -1.69
CA LYS A 166 -9.64 -34.60 -0.69
C LYS A 166 -11.08 -35.03 -1.03
#